data_aba960d93c7755f5eea850ab132d77d8
#
_entry.id   aba960d93c7755f5eea850ab132d77d8
#
_cell.length_a   1.000
_cell.length_b   1.000
_cell.length_c   1.000
_cell.angle_alpha   90.00
_cell.angle_beta   90.00
_cell.angle_gamma   90.00
#
_symmetry.space_group_name_H-M   'P 1'
#
loop_
_entity.id
_entity.type
_entity.pdbx_description
1 polymer ?
#
loop_
_entity_poly.entity_id
_entity_poly.type
_entity_poly.pdbx_seq_one_letter_code
_entity_poly.pdbx_strand_id
1 'polypeptide(L)'
;MFLEIKGIKKSFGAGESHVDVLKGIDLEIEKGEFCVLLGPSGSGKSTLLNIIGGIDGADSGSITIQGEQLEDMKEKKLSLYRRKHLGYIFQMYNLIPNLTVRENIEVGAYLSDRPLDVDELLETLGLYEHQRKLPNQLSGGQQQRTAIGRAIVKNPDILLCDEPTGALDYNTSKEILKLIETVNHNYGNTIVMVTHNDAIKDMADRVVKLRDGMIRRNYQNEQKIPAADLEW
;
A
#
# COMPACT_ATOMS: atom_id res chain seq x y z
N MET A 1 11.74 -12.93 -8.36
CA MET A 1 11.72 -11.45 -8.27
C MET A 1 10.37 -10.95 -8.78
N PHE A 2 9.63 -10.21 -7.95
CA PHE A 2 8.34 -9.63 -8.34
C PHE A 2 8.48 -8.13 -8.63
N LEU A 3 9.12 -7.38 -7.73
CA LEU A 3 9.44 -5.97 -7.86
C LEU A 3 10.95 -5.77 -7.79
N GLU A 4 11.52 -5.08 -8.76
CA GLU A 4 12.92 -4.67 -8.80
C GLU A 4 13.02 -3.16 -9.01
N ILE A 5 13.73 -2.48 -8.13
CA ILE A 5 13.98 -1.03 -8.15
C ILE A 5 15.47 -0.82 -8.26
N LYS A 6 15.93 -0.05 -9.25
CA LYS A 6 17.35 0.23 -9.49
C LYS A 6 17.62 1.72 -9.61
N GLY A 7 18.42 2.24 -8.70
CA GLY A 7 18.97 3.60 -8.74
C GLY A 7 17.94 4.71 -8.77
N ILE A 8 16.74 4.51 -8.20
CA ILE A 8 15.66 5.51 -8.25
C ILE A 8 16.07 6.79 -7.54
N LYS A 9 15.99 7.90 -8.30
CA LYS A 9 16.16 9.26 -7.80
C LYS A 9 14.92 10.09 -8.06
N LYS A 10 14.62 11.00 -7.13
CA LYS A 10 13.51 11.94 -7.25
C LYS A 10 13.84 13.23 -6.52
N SER A 11 13.62 14.33 -7.18
CA SER A 11 13.72 15.69 -6.63
C SER A 11 12.44 16.47 -6.86
N PHE A 12 12.22 17.49 -6.08
CA PHE A 12 11.12 18.45 -6.21
C PHE A 12 11.64 19.88 -6.10
N GLY A 13 10.89 20.82 -6.67
CA GLY A 13 11.26 22.23 -6.69
C GLY A 13 12.28 22.57 -7.77
N ALA A 14 12.67 23.85 -7.82
CA ALA A 14 13.69 24.39 -8.74
C ALA A 14 14.47 25.51 -8.07
N GLY A 15 15.71 25.76 -8.50
CA GLY A 15 16.58 26.78 -7.94
C GLY A 15 16.82 26.58 -6.44
N GLU A 16 16.60 27.62 -5.63
CA GLU A 16 16.83 27.58 -4.18
C GLU A 16 15.87 26.66 -3.41
N SER A 17 14.72 26.28 -4.00
CA SER A 17 13.75 25.34 -3.41
C SER A 17 13.96 23.89 -3.84
N HIS A 18 15.04 23.57 -4.54
CA HIS A 18 15.35 22.21 -4.98
C HIS A 18 15.66 21.28 -3.79
N VAL A 19 14.96 20.14 -3.72
CA VAL A 19 15.15 19.14 -2.67
C VAL A 19 15.25 17.75 -3.29
N ASP A 20 16.37 17.07 -3.06
CA ASP A 20 16.55 15.65 -3.41
C ASP A 20 15.87 14.78 -2.37
N VAL A 21 14.74 14.17 -2.76
CA VAL A 21 13.92 13.33 -1.88
C VAL A 21 14.34 11.88 -1.93
N LEU A 22 14.67 11.32 -3.11
CA LEU A 22 15.24 9.98 -3.26
C LEU A 22 16.61 10.10 -3.96
N LYS A 23 17.62 9.40 -3.43
CA LYS A 23 19.02 9.61 -3.79
C LYS A 23 19.70 8.34 -4.30
N GLY A 24 18.96 7.53 -5.06
CA GLY A 24 19.45 6.25 -5.59
C GLY A 24 18.98 5.09 -4.69
N ILE A 25 17.74 4.67 -4.90
CA ILE A 25 17.13 3.56 -4.17
C ILE A 25 17.28 2.29 -5.00
N ASP A 26 17.83 1.26 -4.37
CA ASP A 26 17.87 -0.11 -4.88
C ASP A 26 17.08 -1.01 -3.92
N LEU A 27 16.07 -1.73 -4.43
CA LEU A 27 15.22 -2.60 -3.62
C LEU A 27 14.65 -3.73 -4.47
N GLU A 28 14.62 -4.91 -3.88
CA GLU A 28 14.04 -6.10 -4.49
C GLU A 28 13.03 -6.70 -3.53
N ILE A 29 11.84 -7.08 -4.05
CA ILE A 29 10.76 -7.71 -3.28
C ILE A 29 10.26 -8.93 -4.05
N GLU A 30 10.07 -10.05 -3.34
CA GLU A 30 9.55 -11.27 -3.91
C GLU A 30 8.01 -11.26 -3.98
N LYS A 31 7.43 -12.13 -4.80
CA LYS A 31 5.97 -12.25 -4.92
C LYS A 31 5.37 -12.75 -3.61
N GLY A 32 4.32 -12.08 -3.17
CA GLY A 32 3.61 -12.39 -1.92
C GLY A 32 4.33 -11.91 -0.65
N GLU A 33 5.52 -11.32 -0.77
CA GLU A 33 6.27 -10.78 0.36
C GLU A 33 5.57 -9.57 0.97
N PHE A 34 5.52 -9.51 2.30
CA PHE A 34 5.08 -8.36 3.06
C PHE A 34 6.29 -7.50 3.44
N CYS A 35 6.50 -6.41 2.73
CA CYS A 35 7.59 -5.45 2.95
C CYS A 35 7.12 -4.22 3.72
N VAL A 36 7.84 -3.85 4.78
CA VAL A 36 7.60 -2.62 5.55
C VAL A 36 8.72 -1.62 5.30
N LEU A 37 8.34 -0.42 4.83
CA LEU A 37 9.20 0.74 4.66
C LEU A 37 9.11 1.63 5.91
N LEU A 38 10.16 1.66 6.72
CA LEU A 38 10.26 2.47 7.94
C LEU A 38 11.15 3.69 7.74
N GLY A 39 10.84 4.75 8.44
CA GLY A 39 11.68 5.94 8.50
C GLY A 39 10.94 7.16 9.05
N PRO A 40 11.67 8.23 9.44
CA PRO A 40 11.06 9.45 9.93
C PRO A 40 10.22 10.14 8.85
N SER A 41 9.38 11.10 9.25
CA SER A 41 8.66 11.97 8.31
C SER A 41 9.67 12.67 7.39
N GLY A 42 9.32 12.81 6.11
CA GLY A 42 10.20 13.44 5.11
C GLY A 42 11.35 12.58 4.59
N SER A 43 11.46 11.29 4.99
CA SER A 43 12.54 10.42 4.49
C SER A 43 12.35 9.90 3.05
N GLY A 44 11.21 10.19 2.39
CA GLY A 44 10.93 9.79 1.01
C GLY A 44 10.05 8.55 0.86
N LYS A 45 9.50 8.00 1.95
CA LYS A 45 8.69 6.74 1.92
C LYS A 45 7.47 6.82 1.01
N SER A 46 6.59 7.80 1.21
CA SER A 46 5.38 7.98 0.39
C SER A 46 5.73 8.33 -1.06
N THR A 47 6.83 9.08 -1.28
CA THR A 47 7.34 9.35 -2.63
C THR A 47 7.75 8.06 -3.33
N LEU A 48 8.52 7.19 -2.65
CA LEU A 48 8.89 5.89 -3.20
C LEU A 48 7.66 5.02 -3.47
N LEU A 49 6.69 5.00 -2.55
CA LEU A 49 5.44 4.27 -2.71
C LEU A 49 4.66 4.74 -3.94
N ASN A 50 4.54 6.06 -4.16
CA ASN A 50 3.86 6.64 -5.32
C ASN A 50 4.57 6.31 -6.63
N ILE A 51 5.91 6.26 -6.64
CA ILE A 51 6.68 5.89 -7.83
C ILE A 51 6.47 4.39 -8.13
N ILE A 52 6.49 3.50 -7.12
CA ILE A 52 6.16 2.08 -7.29
C ILE A 52 4.74 1.91 -7.87
N GLY A 53 3.80 2.74 -7.41
CA GLY A 53 2.41 2.74 -7.90
C GLY A 53 2.23 3.32 -9.30
N GLY A 54 3.27 3.89 -9.92
CA GLY A 54 3.15 4.62 -11.20
C GLY A 54 2.23 5.84 -11.09
N ILE A 55 2.10 6.41 -9.89
CA ILE A 55 1.33 7.64 -9.60
C ILE A 55 2.21 8.85 -9.86
N ASP A 56 3.49 8.75 -9.48
CA ASP A 56 4.52 9.74 -9.76
C ASP A 56 5.65 9.10 -10.59
N GLY A 57 6.41 9.90 -11.34
CA GLY A 57 7.56 9.46 -12.11
C GLY A 57 8.87 9.68 -11.37
N ALA A 58 9.83 8.78 -11.53
CA ALA A 58 11.21 8.98 -11.10
C ALA A 58 11.94 9.96 -12.05
N ASP A 59 12.94 10.68 -11.53
CA ASP A 59 13.82 11.52 -12.36
C ASP A 59 14.89 10.66 -13.07
N SER A 60 15.28 9.55 -12.43
CA SER A 60 16.19 8.54 -13.02
C SER A 60 16.08 7.22 -12.28
N GLY A 61 16.66 6.17 -12.85
CA GLY A 61 16.58 4.79 -12.36
C GLY A 61 15.47 4.02 -13.07
N SER A 62 15.17 2.82 -12.62
CA SER A 62 14.14 1.96 -13.20
C SER A 62 13.37 1.16 -12.16
N ILE A 63 12.09 0.91 -12.45
CA ILE A 63 11.22 0.01 -11.70
C ILE A 63 10.68 -1.06 -12.64
N THR A 64 10.93 -2.31 -12.30
CA THR A 64 10.39 -3.46 -13.01
C THR A 64 9.45 -4.23 -12.10
N ILE A 65 8.21 -4.43 -12.54
CA ILE A 65 7.22 -5.26 -11.84
C ILE A 65 6.77 -6.37 -12.77
N GLN A 66 6.92 -7.61 -12.34
CA GLN A 66 6.62 -8.81 -13.14
C GLN A 66 7.26 -8.79 -14.55
N GLY A 67 8.45 -8.21 -14.67
CA GLY A 67 9.18 -8.09 -15.95
C GLY A 67 8.76 -6.89 -16.82
N GLU A 68 7.81 -6.07 -16.40
CA GLU A 68 7.41 -4.84 -17.09
C GLU A 68 8.06 -3.61 -16.45
N GLN A 69 8.75 -2.77 -17.25
CA GLN A 69 9.36 -1.52 -16.81
C GLN A 69 8.34 -0.39 -16.82
N LEU A 70 8.19 0.31 -15.68
CA LEU A 70 7.20 1.39 -15.54
C LEU A 70 7.62 2.65 -16.31
N GLU A 71 8.91 2.96 -16.37
CA GLU A 71 9.45 4.15 -17.05
C GLU A 71 9.16 4.16 -18.54
N ASP A 72 9.05 2.98 -19.16
CA ASP A 72 8.73 2.84 -20.58
C ASP A 72 7.22 2.96 -20.87
N MET A 73 6.40 3.05 -19.83
CA MET A 73 4.95 3.11 -19.97
C MET A 73 4.47 4.55 -20.19
N LYS A 74 3.77 4.79 -21.31
CA LYS A 74 2.98 6.00 -21.49
C LYS A 74 1.77 6.02 -20.56
N GLU A 75 1.20 7.20 -20.29
CA GLU A 75 0.09 7.39 -19.34
C GLU A 75 -1.08 6.39 -19.53
N LYS A 76 -1.46 6.09 -20.76
CA LYS A 76 -2.50 5.08 -21.04
C LYS A 76 -2.12 3.70 -20.52
N LYS A 77 -0.85 3.29 -20.68
CA LYS A 77 -0.36 1.98 -20.19
C LYS A 77 -0.21 1.98 -18.67
N LEU A 78 0.28 3.09 -18.08
CA LEU A 78 0.33 3.26 -16.61
C LEU A 78 -1.08 3.21 -15.99
N SER A 79 -2.07 3.81 -16.63
CA SER A 79 -3.47 3.73 -16.17
C SER A 79 -3.99 2.30 -16.19
N LEU A 80 -3.68 1.52 -17.23
CA LEU A 80 -4.03 0.09 -17.30
C LEU A 80 -3.27 -0.74 -16.26
N TYR A 81 -2.00 -0.43 -16.04
CA TYR A 81 -1.18 -1.03 -14.97
C TYR A 81 -1.82 -0.80 -13.60
N ARG A 82 -2.12 0.46 -13.24
CA ARG A 82 -2.79 0.79 -11.97
C ARG A 82 -4.13 0.10 -11.81
N ARG A 83 -4.91 0.05 -12.90
CA ARG A 83 -6.21 -0.62 -12.92
C ARG A 83 -6.09 -2.11 -12.60
N LYS A 84 -5.15 -2.80 -13.24
CA LYS A 84 -5.04 -4.26 -13.19
C LYS A 84 -4.23 -4.77 -12.00
N HIS A 85 -3.10 -4.13 -11.71
CA HIS A 85 -2.09 -4.69 -10.82
C HIS A 85 -2.02 -4.02 -9.44
N LEU A 86 -2.50 -2.77 -9.31
CA LEU A 86 -2.27 -1.97 -8.11
C LEU A 86 -3.51 -1.83 -7.24
N GLY A 87 -3.44 -2.24 -5.97
CA GLY A 87 -4.30 -1.76 -4.89
C GLY A 87 -3.60 -0.66 -4.11
N TYR A 88 -4.32 0.39 -3.71
CA TYR A 88 -3.73 1.47 -2.91
C TYR A 88 -4.62 1.81 -1.71
N ILE A 89 -4.04 1.78 -0.52
CA ILE A 89 -4.67 2.12 0.76
C ILE A 89 -4.00 3.40 1.27
N PHE A 90 -4.80 4.45 1.45
CA PHE A 90 -4.36 5.76 1.91
C PHE A 90 -4.59 5.93 3.41
N GLN A 91 -3.79 6.78 4.05
CA GLN A 91 -3.96 7.15 5.44
C GLN A 91 -5.33 7.82 5.72
N MET A 92 -5.82 8.65 4.79
CA MET A 92 -7.08 9.40 4.91
C MET A 92 -8.25 8.72 4.20
N TYR A 93 -8.25 7.39 4.11
CA TYR A 93 -9.31 6.52 3.54
C TYR A 93 -9.69 6.85 2.09
N ASN A 94 -9.84 8.12 1.71
CA ASN A 94 -10.22 8.62 0.37
C ASN A 94 -11.48 7.94 -0.19
N LEU A 95 -12.49 7.70 0.67
CA LEU A 95 -13.77 7.14 0.25
C LEU A 95 -14.57 8.17 -0.56
N ILE A 96 -15.39 7.66 -1.49
CA ILE A 96 -16.31 8.50 -2.25
C ILE A 96 -17.51 8.81 -1.32
N PRO A 97 -17.72 10.09 -0.93
CA PRO A 97 -18.60 10.41 0.19
C PRO A 97 -20.08 10.14 -0.06
N ASN A 98 -20.50 10.13 -1.32
CA ASN A 98 -21.89 9.92 -1.75
C ASN A 98 -22.20 8.46 -2.11
N LEU A 99 -21.24 7.56 -1.96
CA LEU A 99 -21.40 6.12 -2.16
C LEU A 99 -21.43 5.40 -0.83
N THR A 100 -22.27 4.39 -0.72
CA THR A 100 -22.31 3.47 0.41
C THR A 100 -21.02 2.66 0.53
N VAL A 101 -20.86 1.90 1.62
CA VAL A 101 -19.74 0.95 1.79
C VAL A 101 -19.64 0.00 0.61
N ARG A 102 -20.76 -0.66 0.25
CA ARG A 102 -20.83 -1.59 -0.89
C ARG A 102 -20.42 -0.91 -2.18
N GLU A 103 -21.02 0.23 -2.51
CA GLU A 103 -20.73 0.96 -3.74
C GLU A 103 -19.30 1.45 -3.82
N ASN A 104 -18.70 1.89 -2.70
CA ASN A 104 -17.27 2.21 -2.64
C ASN A 104 -16.38 1.01 -3.00
N ILE A 105 -16.73 -0.20 -2.56
CA ILE A 105 -16.02 -1.43 -2.89
C ILE A 105 -16.26 -1.79 -4.37
N GLU A 106 -17.51 -1.77 -4.83
CA GLU A 106 -17.90 -2.10 -6.20
C GLU A 106 -17.22 -1.23 -7.26
N VAL A 107 -16.92 0.05 -6.95
CA VAL A 107 -16.08 0.90 -7.83
C VAL A 107 -14.75 0.22 -8.17
N GLY A 108 -14.12 -0.44 -7.19
CA GLY A 108 -12.92 -1.23 -7.42
C GLY A 108 -13.19 -2.46 -8.29
N ALA A 109 -14.29 -3.16 -8.04
CA ALA A 109 -14.68 -4.36 -8.79
C ALA A 109 -14.89 -4.07 -10.30
N TYR A 110 -15.53 -2.95 -10.65
CA TYR A 110 -15.70 -2.52 -12.05
C TYR A 110 -14.39 -2.27 -12.80
N LEU A 111 -13.28 -2.11 -12.09
CA LEU A 111 -11.97 -1.93 -12.70
C LEU A 111 -11.27 -3.25 -13.01
N SER A 112 -11.79 -4.40 -12.60
CA SER A 112 -11.16 -5.72 -12.74
C SER A 112 -11.93 -6.61 -13.72
N ASP A 113 -11.20 -7.44 -14.45
CA ASP A 113 -11.76 -8.52 -15.26
C ASP A 113 -12.06 -9.76 -14.41
N ARG A 114 -11.51 -9.86 -13.20
CA ARG A 114 -11.67 -10.98 -12.25
C ARG A 114 -11.73 -10.46 -10.81
N PRO A 115 -12.77 -9.68 -10.46
CA PRO A 115 -12.91 -9.16 -9.10
C PRO A 115 -13.17 -10.30 -8.11
N LEU A 116 -12.82 -10.06 -6.84
CA LEU A 116 -13.26 -10.89 -5.73
C LEU A 116 -14.77 -10.75 -5.55
N ASP A 117 -15.41 -11.74 -4.94
CA ASP A 117 -16.82 -11.66 -4.58
C ASP A 117 -17.03 -10.57 -3.53
N VAL A 118 -17.97 -9.65 -3.79
CA VAL A 118 -18.18 -8.48 -2.93
C VAL A 118 -18.84 -8.88 -1.61
N ASP A 119 -19.73 -9.87 -1.62
CA ASP A 119 -20.42 -10.31 -0.40
C ASP A 119 -19.45 -11.05 0.54
N GLU A 120 -18.66 -11.99 0.02
CA GLU A 120 -17.60 -12.66 0.77
C GLU A 120 -16.58 -11.66 1.32
N LEU A 121 -16.24 -10.66 0.54
CA LEU A 121 -15.31 -9.61 0.97
C LEU A 121 -15.90 -8.75 2.08
N LEU A 122 -17.19 -8.35 1.98
CA LEU A 122 -17.87 -7.60 3.04
C LEU A 122 -17.93 -8.38 4.36
N GLU A 123 -18.13 -9.69 4.31
CA GLU A 123 -18.08 -10.57 5.47
C GLU A 123 -16.67 -10.61 6.07
N THR A 124 -15.64 -10.86 5.25
CA THR A 124 -14.23 -10.89 5.67
C THR A 124 -13.79 -9.58 6.34
N LEU A 125 -14.28 -8.45 5.81
CA LEU A 125 -13.99 -7.11 6.35
C LEU A 125 -14.82 -6.76 7.60
N GLY A 126 -15.83 -7.59 7.97
CA GLY A 126 -16.78 -7.29 9.04
C GLY A 126 -17.66 -6.08 8.73
N LEU A 127 -18.00 -5.87 7.45
CA LEU A 127 -18.76 -4.72 6.96
C LEU A 127 -20.15 -5.10 6.40
N TYR A 128 -20.51 -6.36 6.38
CA TYR A 128 -21.77 -6.83 5.78
C TYR A 128 -22.99 -6.09 6.31
N GLU A 129 -23.11 -5.97 7.65
CA GLU A 129 -24.20 -5.22 8.32
C GLU A 129 -24.14 -3.70 8.09
N HIS A 130 -22.99 -3.20 7.62
CA HIS A 130 -22.77 -1.78 7.39
C HIS A 130 -22.79 -1.40 5.88
N GLN A 131 -23.03 -2.35 4.99
CA GLN A 131 -22.87 -2.20 3.55
C GLN A 131 -23.67 -1.07 2.91
N ARG A 132 -24.81 -0.67 3.53
CA ARG A 132 -25.69 0.41 3.06
C ARG A 132 -25.40 1.77 3.69
N LYS A 133 -24.44 1.85 4.63
CA LYS A 133 -24.07 3.11 5.27
C LYS A 133 -23.18 3.94 4.35
N LEU A 134 -23.30 5.27 4.47
CA LEU A 134 -22.41 6.24 3.86
C LEU A 134 -21.14 6.43 4.72
N PRO A 135 -20.01 6.92 4.16
CA PRO A 135 -18.76 7.14 4.89
C PRO A 135 -18.90 7.98 6.17
N ASN A 136 -19.74 9.01 6.17
CA ASN A 136 -19.99 9.85 7.34
C ASN A 136 -20.77 9.18 8.47
N GLN A 137 -21.28 7.98 8.26
CA GLN A 137 -21.98 7.15 9.25
C GLN A 137 -21.10 6.04 9.84
N LEU A 138 -19.81 6.01 9.45
CA LEU A 138 -18.86 4.98 9.80
C LEU A 138 -17.82 5.48 10.82
N SER A 139 -17.35 4.59 11.70
CA SER A 139 -16.14 4.84 12.48
C SER A 139 -14.91 4.89 11.58
N GLY A 140 -13.79 5.46 12.07
CA GLY A 140 -12.52 5.50 11.33
C GLY A 140 -12.06 4.10 10.89
N GLY A 141 -12.16 3.10 11.78
CA GLY A 141 -11.82 1.71 11.44
C GLY A 141 -12.73 1.11 10.37
N GLN A 142 -14.03 1.42 10.38
CA GLN A 142 -14.95 0.97 9.33
C GLN A 142 -14.66 1.66 7.99
N GLN A 143 -14.32 2.94 8.01
CA GLN A 143 -13.88 3.66 6.80
C GLN A 143 -12.60 3.05 6.24
N GLN A 144 -11.62 2.73 7.09
CA GLN A 144 -10.38 2.09 6.66
C GLN A 144 -10.62 0.69 6.10
N ARG A 145 -11.45 -0.12 6.72
CA ARG A 145 -11.85 -1.44 6.19
C ARG A 145 -12.54 -1.32 4.83
N THR A 146 -13.37 -0.29 4.63
CA THR A 146 -14.01 0.01 3.33
C THR A 146 -12.96 0.38 2.28
N ALA A 147 -11.97 1.21 2.63
CA ALA A 147 -10.87 1.58 1.75
C ALA A 147 -10.00 0.37 1.37
N ILE A 148 -9.73 -0.54 2.33
CA ILE A 148 -9.06 -1.81 2.08
C ILE A 148 -9.89 -2.65 1.10
N GLY A 149 -11.19 -2.82 1.35
CA GLY A 149 -12.10 -3.57 0.46
C GLY A 149 -12.07 -3.05 -0.97
N ARG A 150 -12.18 -1.74 -1.16
CA ARG A 150 -12.07 -1.10 -2.47
C ARG A 150 -10.72 -1.35 -3.15
N ALA A 151 -9.63 -1.39 -2.38
CA ALA A 151 -8.30 -1.62 -2.92
C ALA A 151 -8.08 -3.08 -3.36
N ILE A 152 -8.63 -4.05 -2.60
CA ILE A 152 -8.36 -5.49 -2.81
C ILE A 152 -9.41 -6.18 -3.69
N VAL A 153 -10.64 -5.65 -3.81
CA VAL A 153 -11.73 -6.29 -4.56
C VAL A 153 -11.36 -6.60 -6.01
N LYS A 154 -10.51 -5.78 -6.62
CA LYS A 154 -10.03 -6.01 -7.98
C LYS A 154 -8.96 -7.09 -8.09
N ASN A 155 -8.60 -7.76 -6.97
CA ASN A 155 -7.59 -8.81 -6.87
C ASN A 155 -6.22 -8.38 -7.43
N PRO A 156 -5.62 -7.31 -6.88
CA PRO A 156 -4.37 -6.75 -7.39
C PRO A 156 -3.17 -7.63 -7.07
N ASP A 157 -2.11 -7.57 -7.88
CA ASP A 157 -0.85 -8.28 -7.60
C ASP A 157 -0.04 -7.62 -6.47
N ILE A 158 -0.15 -6.28 -6.34
CA ILE A 158 0.54 -5.48 -5.32
C ILE A 158 -0.43 -4.57 -4.58
N LEU A 159 -0.30 -4.53 -3.28
CA LEU A 159 -1.03 -3.65 -2.38
C LEU A 159 -0.08 -2.65 -1.73
N LEU A 160 -0.23 -1.38 -2.06
CA LEU A 160 0.53 -0.28 -1.47
C LEU A 160 -0.27 0.33 -0.33
N CYS A 161 0.33 0.41 0.86
CA CYS A 161 -0.31 0.92 2.06
C CYS A 161 0.49 2.13 2.59
N ASP A 162 -0.07 3.32 2.48
CA ASP A 162 0.54 4.54 3.01
C ASP A 162 -0.05 4.88 4.37
N GLU A 163 0.70 4.57 5.45
CA GLU A 163 0.31 4.81 6.85
C GLU A 163 -1.12 4.30 7.20
N PRO A 164 -1.46 3.01 6.92
CA PRO A 164 -2.85 2.54 6.98
C PRO A 164 -3.48 2.58 8.37
N THR A 165 -2.68 2.80 9.42
CA THR A 165 -3.11 2.90 10.82
C THR A 165 -2.89 4.28 11.43
N GLY A 166 -2.32 5.23 10.67
CA GLY A 166 -1.85 6.52 11.20
C GLY A 166 -2.94 7.45 11.75
N ALA A 167 -4.22 7.21 11.42
CA ALA A 167 -5.37 7.99 11.90
C ALA A 167 -6.26 7.21 12.89
N LEU A 168 -5.80 6.06 13.40
CA LEU A 168 -6.59 5.14 14.21
C LEU A 168 -6.02 4.98 15.63
N ASP A 169 -6.87 4.63 16.58
CA ASP A 169 -6.46 4.22 17.93
C ASP A 169 -5.74 2.85 17.91
N TYR A 170 -5.09 2.51 19.02
CA TYR A 170 -4.31 1.28 19.17
C TYR A 170 -5.08 0.01 18.80
N ASN A 171 -6.27 -0.18 19.38
CA ASN A 171 -7.04 -1.42 19.19
C ASN A 171 -7.50 -1.55 17.73
N THR A 172 -8.05 -0.46 17.17
CA THR A 172 -8.47 -0.40 15.77
C THR A 172 -7.28 -0.61 14.82
N SER A 173 -6.11 -0.04 15.14
CA SER A 173 -4.88 -0.23 14.36
C SER A 173 -4.48 -1.71 14.30
N LYS A 174 -4.54 -2.39 15.44
CA LYS A 174 -4.24 -3.82 15.54
C LYS A 174 -5.20 -4.69 14.72
N GLU A 175 -6.49 -4.34 14.71
CA GLU A 175 -7.48 -5.01 13.87
C GLU A 175 -7.23 -4.79 12.38
N ILE A 176 -6.84 -3.58 11.98
CA ILE A 176 -6.49 -3.28 10.58
C ILE A 176 -5.25 -4.04 10.14
N LEU A 177 -4.22 -4.13 10.99
CA LEU A 177 -3.02 -4.90 10.67
C LEU A 177 -3.31 -6.40 10.52
N LYS A 178 -4.14 -6.97 11.41
CA LYS A 178 -4.64 -8.37 11.28
C LYS A 178 -5.38 -8.58 9.97
N LEU A 179 -6.22 -7.61 9.57
CA LEU A 179 -6.95 -7.69 8.32
C LEU A 179 -5.99 -7.67 7.11
N ILE A 180 -5.00 -6.78 7.11
CA ILE A 180 -4.00 -6.70 6.03
C ILE A 180 -3.17 -8.01 5.96
N GLU A 181 -2.77 -8.57 7.10
CA GLU A 181 -2.10 -9.87 7.18
C GLU A 181 -2.99 -11.00 6.62
N THR A 182 -4.27 -11.03 6.97
CA THR A 182 -5.25 -11.99 6.43
C THR A 182 -5.40 -11.86 4.91
N VAL A 183 -5.46 -10.63 4.40
CA VAL A 183 -5.52 -10.34 2.95
C VAL A 183 -4.27 -10.86 2.24
N ASN A 184 -3.08 -10.58 2.77
CA ASN A 184 -1.83 -11.09 2.21
C ASN A 184 -1.82 -12.62 2.15
N HIS A 185 -2.22 -13.28 3.24
CA HIS A 185 -2.25 -14.73 3.33
C HIS A 185 -3.29 -15.37 2.38
N ASN A 186 -4.51 -14.82 2.34
CA ASN A 186 -5.62 -15.43 1.59
C ASN A 186 -5.50 -15.20 0.07
N TYR A 187 -5.00 -14.04 -0.35
CA TYR A 187 -4.96 -13.65 -1.76
C TYR A 187 -3.55 -13.65 -2.37
N GLY A 188 -2.49 -13.81 -1.55
CA GLY A 188 -1.10 -13.86 -2.03
C GLY A 188 -0.60 -12.55 -2.64
N ASN A 189 -1.24 -11.42 -2.32
CA ASN A 189 -0.80 -10.10 -2.79
C ASN A 189 0.57 -9.76 -2.23
N THR A 190 1.45 -9.17 -3.03
CA THR A 190 2.67 -8.53 -2.52
C THR A 190 2.28 -7.23 -1.81
N ILE A 191 2.75 -7.01 -0.59
CA ILE A 191 2.42 -5.80 0.18
C ILE A 191 3.66 -4.94 0.37
N VAL A 192 3.53 -3.64 0.10
CA VAL A 192 4.51 -2.62 0.50
C VAL A 192 3.80 -1.61 1.39
N MET A 193 4.14 -1.64 2.67
CA MET A 193 3.55 -0.76 3.69
C MET A 193 4.55 0.28 4.16
N VAL A 194 4.15 1.53 4.09
CA VAL A 194 4.86 2.66 4.71
C VAL A 194 4.30 2.91 6.10
N THR A 195 5.17 3.03 7.09
CA THR A 195 4.79 3.42 8.44
C THR A 195 5.94 4.10 9.19
N HIS A 196 5.62 4.85 10.22
CA HIS A 196 6.58 5.36 11.20
C HIS A 196 6.55 4.56 12.52
N ASN A 197 5.59 3.63 12.69
CA ASN A 197 5.52 2.75 13.85
C ASN A 197 6.52 1.58 13.72
N ASP A 198 7.59 1.60 14.54
CA ASP A 198 8.68 0.61 14.47
C ASP A 198 8.22 -0.81 14.86
N ALA A 199 7.15 -0.95 15.66
CA ALA A 199 6.66 -2.28 16.05
C ALA A 199 6.07 -3.08 14.87
N ILE A 200 5.53 -2.41 13.85
CA ILE A 200 4.93 -3.07 12.68
C ILE A 200 5.97 -3.88 11.88
N LYS A 201 7.27 -3.55 12.00
CA LYS A 201 8.34 -4.32 11.33
C LYS A 201 8.33 -5.81 11.71
N ASP A 202 7.91 -6.12 12.93
CA ASP A 202 8.03 -7.49 13.47
C ASP A 202 7.03 -8.46 12.82
N MET A 203 5.96 -7.96 12.16
CA MET A 203 5.05 -8.78 11.35
C MET A 203 5.44 -8.92 9.87
N ALA A 204 6.41 -8.16 9.39
CA ALA A 204 6.81 -8.13 7.99
C ALA A 204 7.80 -9.25 7.63
N ASP A 205 7.79 -9.70 6.36
CA ASP A 205 8.84 -10.58 5.83
C ASP A 205 10.14 -9.82 5.60
N ARG A 206 10.03 -8.57 5.10
CA ARG A 206 11.15 -7.68 4.80
C ARG A 206 10.99 -6.34 5.48
N VAL A 207 12.07 -5.83 6.01
CA VAL A 207 12.13 -4.49 6.63
C VAL A 207 13.16 -3.63 5.90
N VAL A 208 12.71 -2.48 5.43
CA VAL A 208 13.55 -1.48 4.76
C VAL A 208 13.51 -0.19 5.56
N LYS A 209 14.67 0.27 6.07
CA LYS A 209 14.76 1.54 6.79
C LYS A 209 15.28 2.64 5.87
N LEU A 210 14.40 3.61 5.58
CA LEU A 210 14.70 4.81 4.79
C LEU A 210 15.09 5.97 5.73
N ARG A 211 16.16 6.68 5.35
CA ARG A 211 16.55 7.94 5.99
C ARG A 211 17.27 8.84 4.99
N ASP A 212 16.89 10.11 4.95
CA ASP A 212 17.51 11.14 4.11
C ASP A 212 17.53 10.76 2.62
N GLY A 213 16.46 10.09 2.13
CA GLY A 213 16.31 9.66 0.74
C GLY A 213 17.14 8.43 0.35
N MET A 214 17.69 7.69 1.30
CA MET A 214 18.50 6.49 1.06
C MET A 214 18.06 5.31 1.92
N ILE A 215 18.23 4.09 1.41
CA ILE A 215 18.07 2.87 2.20
C ILE A 215 19.29 2.74 3.12
N ARG A 216 19.05 2.70 4.44
CA ARG A 216 20.08 2.51 5.47
C ARG A 216 20.17 1.06 5.92
N ARG A 217 19.06 0.33 5.89
CA ARG A 217 19.00 -1.09 6.19
C ARG A 217 17.95 -1.74 5.29
N ASN A 218 18.23 -2.95 4.83
CA ASN A 218 17.32 -3.84 4.14
C ASN A 218 17.63 -5.25 4.64
N TYR A 219 16.65 -5.92 5.26
CA TYR A 219 16.83 -7.26 5.80
C TYR A 219 15.51 -8.03 5.80
N GLN A 220 15.58 -9.35 5.79
CA GLN A 220 14.46 -10.24 6.00
C GLN A 220 14.33 -10.56 7.48
N ASN A 221 13.10 -10.67 7.99
CA ASN A 221 12.84 -11.18 9.32
C ASN A 221 12.93 -12.70 9.33
N GLU A 222 13.78 -13.23 10.19
CA GLU A 222 13.90 -14.68 10.41
C GLU A 222 12.73 -15.22 11.26
N GLN A 223 12.14 -14.38 12.12
CA GLN A 223 11.03 -14.73 12.99
C GLN A 223 9.98 -13.61 12.95
N LYS A 224 8.87 -13.87 12.26
CA LYS A 224 7.72 -12.95 12.24
C LYS A 224 6.82 -13.16 13.44
N ILE A 225 6.24 -12.07 13.91
CA ILE A 225 5.19 -12.07 14.94
C ILE A 225 3.85 -11.81 14.24
N PRO A 226 2.79 -12.59 14.52
CA PRO A 226 1.45 -12.27 14.02
C PRO A 226 1.01 -10.86 14.43
N ALA A 227 0.25 -10.19 13.57
CA ALA A 227 -0.28 -8.86 13.87
C ALA A 227 -1.07 -8.82 15.19
N ALA A 228 -1.65 -9.96 15.59
CA ALA A 228 -2.35 -10.14 16.87
C ALA A 228 -1.46 -9.94 18.09
N ASP A 229 -0.18 -10.26 17.98
CA ASP A 229 0.77 -10.31 19.10
C ASP A 229 1.69 -9.07 19.14
N LEU A 230 1.52 -8.14 18.17
CA LEU A 230 2.25 -6.87 18.17
C LEU A 230 1.88 -6.02 19.40
N GLU A 231 2.89 -5.37 19.98
CA GLU A 231 2.75 -4.41 21.09
C GLU A 231 3.53 -3.13 20.76
N TRP A 232 2.94 -1.93 21.00
CA TRP A 232 3.58 -0.61 20.84
C TRP A 232 2.93 0.45 21.73
#